data_8e874041510edb72baa2fdaf9205d738
#
_entry.id   8e874041510edb72baa2fdaf9205d738
#
_cell.length_a   1.000
_cell.length_b   1.000
_cell.length_c   1.000
_cell.angle_alpha   90.00
_cell.angle_beta   90.00
_cell.angle_gamma   90.00
#
_symmetry.space_group_name_H-M   'P 1'
#
loop_
_entity.id
_entity.type
_entity.pdbx_description
1 polymer ?
#
loop_
_entity_poly.entity_id
_entity_poly.type
_entity_poly.pdbx_seq_one_letter_code
_entity_poly.pdbx_strand_id
1 'polypeptide(L)'
;MAGKTAEAIVRTKGNTYPGTILPEKSRRAGSPRSKPAARIRRRVDWRGWVFMGPFVVVFVFVFVVPVVYAVYLSFFQQRMVGGTVFAGLANYRRLVADTHFWQSVSRVALFTLVQVPVMLFLAAVLALAIDSMKLHGMKFFRITTFLPYAVPAVVSTLIWGFVYGSKYGLVGSVNSLLGTQWDVFNPRVLLAAIGNINTWEYTGYNMLIFYSALSVIPHSLYEAAAIDGASEWQIIRKIKLPELRGSLAITVIFSIIGSFQLFNEPSILQNMVPGNAITTDYTPNMYAYTLSFTGNQSTYAAALAIVMAAITMAIAYTVQISSLKNTMK
;
A
#
# COMPACT_ATOMS: atom_id res chain seq x y z
N MET A 1 25.55 12.15 70.84
CA MET A 1 25.33 13.60 70.64
C MET A 1 24.19 13.72 69.65
N ALA A 2 23.01 13.92 70.13
CA ALA A 2 22.28 15.18 70.30
C ALA A 2 22.02 15.79 68.94
N GLY A 3 20.82 16.02 68.49
CA GLY A 3 19.46 16.17 69.01
C GLY A 3 18.66 16.90 67.97
N LYS A 4 17.50 16.84 67.99
CA LYS A 4 16.25 17.53 68.32
C LYS A 4 15.26 17.62 67.16
N THR A 5 14.19 16.91 67.32
CA THR A 5 12.76 17.26 67.24
C THR A 5 12.37 18.68 66.89
N ALA A 6 11.36 18.85 66.02
CA ALA A 6 10.33 19.83 66.15
C ALA A 6 9.01 19.35 65.43
N GLU A 7 8.02 18.98 66.24
CA GLU A 7 6.60 18.91 65.91
C GLU A 7 6.04 20.33 65.70
N ALA A 8 5.18 20.51 64.70
CA ALA A 8 4.34 21.72 64.58
C ALA A 8 2.86 21.30 64.52
N ILE A 9 2.21 21.56 65.63
CA ILE A 9 0.76 21.46 65.91
C ILE A 9 0.05 22.52 65.07
N VAL A 10 -0.91 22.15 64.20
CA VAL A 10 -1.86 23.08 63.61
C VAL A 10 -3.15 23.04 64.41
N ARG A 11 -3.42 24.13 65.14
CA ARG A 11 -4.68 24.42 65.82
C ARG A 11 -5.80 24.75 64.86
N THR A 12 -6.88 24.01 64.89
CA THR A 12 -8.19 24.41 64.36
C THR A 12 -8.83 25.45 65.22
N LYS A 13 -9.18 26.63 64.67
CA LYS A 13 -10.10 27.60 65.28
C LYS A 13 -11.43 27.55 64.52
N GLY A 14 -12.47 27.20 65.24
CA GLY A 14 -13.85 27.30 64.81
C GLY A 14 -14.27 28.77 64.67
N ASN A 15 -15.11 29.08 63.70
CA ASN A 15 -15.79 30.34 63.63
C ASN A 15 -17.28 30.13 63.36
N THR A 16 -18.08 30.53 64.37
CA THR A 16 -19.53 30.54 64.42
C THR A 16 -20.06 31.72 63.61
N TYR A 17 -21.01 31.54 62.72
CA TYR A 17 -21.66 32.63 61.99
C TYR A 17 -22.97 33.00 62.69
N PRO A 18 -23.26 34.29 63.02
CA PRO A 18 -24.58 34.76 63.30
C PRO A 18 -25.29 35.20 62.03
N GLY A 19 -26.55 34.84 61.95
CA GLY A 19 -27.42 35.16 60.82
C GLY A 19 -27.66 36.66 60.65
N THR A 20 -27.65 37.08 59.40
CA THR A 20 -28.13 38.44 59.06
C THR A 20 -29.09 38.30 57.86
N ILE A 21 -30.28 38.84 58.13
CA ILE A 21 -31.46 38.92 57.26
C ILE A 21 -31.14 39.86 56.08
N LEU A 22 -31.35 39.43 54.85
CA LEU A 22 -31.22 40.24 53.64
C LEU A 22 -32.52 40.99 53.34
N PRO A 23 -32.47 42.26 52.94
CA PRO A 23 -33.60 42.88 52.24
C PRO A 23 -33.53 42.63 50.74
N GLU A 24 -34.60 42.10 50.24
CA GLU A 24 -34.88 41.89 48.83
C GLU A 24 -34.95 43.24 48.08
N LYS A 25 -33.96 43.46 47.17
CA LYS A 25 -34.06 44.50 46.15
C LYS A 25 -33.94 43.84 44.76
N SER A 26 -35.10 43.66 44.15
CA SER A 26 -35.22 43.31 42.73
C SER A 26 -34.46 44.32 41.85
N ARG A 27 -33.36 43.94 41.30
CA ARG A 27 -32.77 44.60 40.15
C ARG A 27 -32.95 43.70 38.91
N ARG A 28 -33.88 44.15 38.04
CA ARG A 28 -33.98 43.64 36.68
C ARG A 28 -32.62 43.75 36.03
N ALA A 29 -31.88 42.63 35.97
CA ALA A 29 -30.71 42.51 35.14
C ALA A 29 -31.17 42.46 33.70
N GLY A 30 -30.87 43.51 32.94
CA GLY A 30 -31.07 43.52 31.49
C GLY A 30 -30.24 42.37 30.85
N SER A 31 -30.91 41.60 30.03
CA SER A 31 -30.29 40.54 29.27
C SER A 31 -29.07 41.10 28.48
N PRO A 32 -27.90 40.46 28.52
CA PRO A 32 -26.80 40.88 27.70
C PRO A 32 -27.20 40.72 26.24
N ARG A 33 -27.34 41.83 25.50
CA ARG A 33 -27.49 41.84 24.05
C ARG A 33 -26.32 41.01 23.46
N SER A 34 -26.62 39.83 22.92
CA SER A 34 -25.70 39.04 22.15
C SER A 34 -25.21 39.89 20.98
N LYS A 35 -23.93 40.25 21.03
CA LYS A 35 -23.28 40.88 19.87
C LYS A 35 -23.42 39.92 18.69
N PRO A 36 -23.83 40.37 17.49
CA PRO A 36 -23.93 39.52 16.34
C PRO A 36 -22.54 38.91 16.08
N ALA A 37 -22.48 37.58 15.97
CA ALA A 37 -21.25 36.85 15.65
C ALA A 37 -20.65 37.48 14.38
N ALA A 38 -19.49 38.06 14.54
CA ALA A 38 -18.76 38.63 13.41
C ALA A 38 -18.61 37.51 12.38
N ARG A 39 -19.25 37.64 11.22
CA ARG A 39 -19.06 36.76 10.07
C ARG A 39 -17.57 36.84 9.74
N ILE A 40 -16.83 35.81 10.15
CA ILE A 40 -15.42 35.59 9.74
C ILE A 40 -15.47 35.45 8.22
N ARG A 41 -15.24 36.53 7.51
CA ARG A 41 -14.98 36.50 6.07
C ARG A 41 -13.72 35.66 5.89
N ARG A 42 -13.86 34.38 5.50
CA ARG A 42 -12.76 33.55 5.07
C ARG A 42 -12.06 34.27 3.91
N ARG A 43 -11.07 35.08 4.24
CA ARG A 43 -10.11 35.54 3.23
C ARG A 43 -9.43 34.29 2.71
N VAL A 44 -9.62 33.99 1.43
CA VAL A 44 -8.85 32.96 0.74
C VAL A 44 -7.38 33.34 0.91
N ASP A 45 -6.66 32.60 1.74
CA ASP A 45 -5.27 32.93 2.02
C ASP A 45 -4.41 32.42 0.85
N TRP A 46 -4.08 33.33 -0.07
CA TRP A 46 -3.27 33.05 -1.25
C TRP A 46 -1.87 32.54 -0.93
N ARG A 47 -1.40 32.73 0.29
CA ARG A 47 -0.08 32.26 0.73
C ARG A 47 0.04 30.73 0.62
N GLY A 48 -1.01 29.98 0.94
CA GLY A 48 -1.06 28.52 0.77
C GLY A 48 -0.89 28.11 -0.70
N TRP A 49 -1.56 28.82 -1.62
CA TRP A 49 -1.43 28.53 -3.05
C TRP A 49 -0.06 28.85 -3.62
N VAL A 50 0.59 29.94 -3.18
CA VAL A 50 1.95 30.27 -3.57
C VAL A 50 2.95 29.20 -3.11
N PHE A 51 2.77 28.69 -1.88
CA PHE A 51 3.61 27.62 -1.37
C PHE A 51 3.42 26.28 -2.12
N MET A 52 2.19 25.93 -2.46
CA MET A 52 1.88 24.72 -3.24
C MET A 52 2.14 24.88 -4.74
N GLY A 53 2.23 26.10 -5.23
CA GLY A 53 2.34 26.42 -6.65
C GLY A 53 3.42 25.65 -7.41
N PRO A 54 4.68 25.64 -6.96
CA PRO A 54 5.76 24.91 -7.63
C PRO A 54 5.48 23.42 -7.77
N PHE A 55 4.97 22.80 -6.69
CA PHE A 55 4.57 21.39 -6.71
C PHE A 55 3.43 21.14 -7.72
N VAL A 56 2.38 21.96 -7.69
CA VAL A 56 1.22 21.79 -8.58
C VAL A 56 1.64 21.94 -10.03
N VAL A 57 2.51 22.91 -10.36
CA VAL A 57 3.02 23.09 -11.72
C VAL A 57 3.75 21.83 -12.19
N VAL A 58 4.71 21.34 -11.41
CA VAL A 58 5.46 20.11 -11.75
C VAL A 58 4.52 18.93 -11.87
N PHE A 59 3.59 18.75 -10.93
CA PHE A 59 2.60 17.68 -10.96
C PHE A 59 1.74 17.70 -12.23
N VAL A 60 1.23 18.88 -12.61
CA VAL A 60 0.42 19.02 -13.84
C VAL A 60 1.24 18.65 -15.07
N PHE A 61 2.46 19.20 -15.21
CA PHE A 61 3.29 18.95 -16.38
C PHE A 61 3.76 17.50 -16.50
N VAL A 62 4.14 16.88 -15.39
CA VAL A 62 4.75 15.53 -15.40
C VAL A 62 3.69 14.42 -15.37
N PHE A 63 2.56 14.64 -14.71
CA PHE A 63 1.53 13.61 -14.57
C PHE A 63 0.25 13.89 -15.37
N VAL A 64 -0.32 15.08 -15.24
CA VAL A 64 -1.64 15.35 -15.84
C VAL A 64 -1.53 15.48 -17.36
N VAL A 65 -0.56 16.24 -17.85
CA VAL A 65 -0.40 16.47 -19.30
C VAL A 65 -0.15 15.16 -20.07
N PRO A 66 0.77 14.25 -19.66
CA PRO A 66 0.94 12.95 -20.34
C PRO A 66 -0.30 12.07 -20.31
N VAL A 67 -1.04 12.06 -19.19
CA VAL A 67 -2.29 11.27 -19.10
C VAL A 67 -3.34 11.83 -20.07
N VAL A 68 -3.54 13.14 -20.10
CA VAL A 68 -4.47 13.79 -21.05
C VAL A 68 -4.05 13.54 -22.50
N TYR A 69 -2.75 13.59 -22.77
CA TYR A 69 -2.20 13.28 -24.09
C TYR A 69 -2.42 11.80 -24.48
N ALA A 70 -2.23 10.87 -23.55
CA ALA A 70 -2.53 9.46 -23.80
C ALA A 70 -4.04 9.24 -24.07
N VAL A 71 -4.93 9.91 -23.33
CA VAL A 71 -6.37 9.88 -23.60
C VAL A 71 -6.66 10.44 -25.01
N TYR A 72 -6.04 11.58 -25.37
CA TYR A 72 -6.17 12.12 -26.72
C TYR A 72 -5.71 11.13 -27.78
N LEU A 73 -4.51 10.56 -27.66
CA LEU A 73 -3.97 9.59 -28.62
C LEU A 73 -4.84 8.34 -28.77
N SER A 74 -5.51 7.90 -27.72
CA SER A 74 -6.33 6.69 -27.74
C SER A 74 -7.51 6.75 -28.73
N PHE A 75 -7.95 7.95 -29.15
CA PHE A 75 -9.00 8.17 -30.14
C PHE A 75 -8.48 8.24 -31.58
N PHE A 76 -7.17 8.11 -31.79
CA PHE A 76 -6.56 8.15 -33.11
C PHE A 76 -5.99 6.77 -33.49
N GLN A 77 -5.83 6.55 -34.78
CA GLN A 77 -5.15 5.38 -35.34
C GLN A 77 -4.00 5.80 -36.24
N GLN A 78 -2.89 5.13 -36.11
CA GLN A 78 -1.75 5.30 -37.00
C GLN A 78 -1.92 4.36 -38.19
N ARG A 79 -2.00 4.92 -39.41
CA ARG A 79 -2.08 4.17 -40.66
C ARG A 79 -0.73 4.15 -41.36
N MET A 80 -0.42 3.03 -42.01
CA MET A 80 0.84 2.90 -42.78
C MET A 80 0.92 3.94 -43.91
N VAL A 81 -0.23 4.29 -44.49
CA VAL A 81 -0.35 5.34 -45.51
C VAL A 81 -1.40 6.32 -45.00
N GLY A 82 -1.05 7.63 -44.95
CA GLY A 82 -1.95 8.68 -44.51
C GLY A 82 -1.73 9.18 -43.06
N GLY A 83 -0.76 8.63 -42.33
CA GLY A 83 -0.38 9.13 -40.99
C GLY A 83 -1.42 8.83 -39.89
N THR A 84 -1.56 9.74 -38.94
CA THR A 84 -2.46 9.59 -37.78
C THR A 84 -3.85 10.16 -38.13
N VAL A 85 -4.89 9.33 -38.02
CA VAL A 85 -6.29 9.71 -38.36
C VAL A 85 -7.17 9.55 -37.14
N PHE A 86 -8.13 10.43 -36.96
CA PHE A 86 -9.14 10.29 -35.92
C PHE A 86 -10.00 9.05 -36.17
N ALA A 87 -10.06 8.12 -35.23
CA ALA A 87 -10.75 6.84 -35.35
C ALA A 87 -11.85 6.64 -34.28
N GLY A 88 -12.10 7.66 -33.44
CA GLY A 88 -13.10 7.57 -32.38
C GLY A 88 -12.82 6.39 -31.44
N LEU A 89 -13.79 5.49 -31.27
CA LEU A 89 -13.68 4.33 -30.39
C LEU A 89 -13.14 3.06 -31.05
N ALA A 90 -12.54 3.14 -32.23
CA ALA A 90 -12.08 1.94 -32.96
C ALA A 90 -11.01 1.16 -32.20
N ASN A 91 -10.08 1.83 -31.51
CA ASN A 91 -9.07 1.17 -30.66
C ASN A 91 -9.71 0.42 -29.50
N TYR A 92 -10.74 0.98 -28.89
CA TYR A 92 -11.46 0.34 -27.77
C TYR A 92 -12.26 -0.88 -28.25
N ARG A 93 -12.90 -0.82 -29.45
CA ARG A 93 -13.55 -1.99 -30.05
C ARG A 93 -12.56 -3.11 -30.36
N ARG A 94 -11.39 -2.76 -30.90
CA ARG A 94 -10.30 -3.71 -31.15
C ARG A 94 -9.86 -4.34 -29.81
N LEU A 95 -9.70 -3.57 -28.76
CA LEU A 95 -9.24 -4.04 -27.46
C LEU A 95 -10.22 -5.03 -26.80
N VAL A 96 -11.51 -4.80 -26.93
CA VAL A 96 -12.54 -5.74 -26.40
C VAL A 96 -12.41 -7.13 -27.07
N ALA A 97 -12.01 -7.18 -28.33
CA ALA A 97 -11.83 -8.42 -29.10
C ALA A 97 -10.39 -8.97 -29.02
N ASP A 98 -9.46 -8.27 -28.36
CA ASP A 98 -8.03 -8.64 -28.29
C ASP A 98 -7.80 -9.74 -27.24
N THR A 99 -7.63 -10.96 -27.71
CA THR A 99 -7.38 -12.13 -26.85
C THR A 99 -6.07 -12.04 -26.09
N HIS A 100 -5.00 -11.46 -26.66
CA HIS A 100 -3.71 -11.26 -26.00
C HIS A 100 -3.84 -10.33 -24.79
N PHE A 101 -4.60 -9.25 -24.96
CA PHE A 101 -4.88 -8.34 -23.85
C PHE A 101 -5.60 -9.06 -22.70
N TRP A 102 -6.70 -9.75 -22.96
CA TRP A 102 -7.48 -10.41 -21.92
C TRP A 102 -6.76 -11.57 -21.26
N GLN A 103 -5.93 -12.31 -22.00
CA GLN A 103 -5.05 -13.33 -21.43
C GLN A 103 -4.02 -12.72 -20.49
N SER A 104 -3.41 -11.60 -20.86
CA SER A 104 -2.46 -10.90 -20.00
C SER A 104 -3.12 -10.34 -18.73
N VAL A 105 -4.34 -9.77 -18.86
CA VAL A 105 -5.13 -9.30 -17.73
C VAL A 105 -5.51 -10.45 -16.78
N SER A 106 -5.98 -11.57 -17.33
CA SER A 106 -6.36 -12.74 -16.52
C SER A 106 -5.16 -13.33 -15.78
N ARG A 107 -3.98 -13.34 -16.41
CA ARG A 107 -2.74 -13.79 -15.77
C ARG A 107 -2.35 -12.90 -14.60
N VAL A 108 -2.39 -11.58 -14.76
CA VAL A 108 -2.11 -10.64 -13.68
C VAL A 108 -3.19 -10.68 -12.59
N ALA A 109 -4.46 -10.88 -12.96
CA ALA A 109 -5.53 -11.07 -11.98
C ALA A 109 -5.32 -12.32 -11.13
N LEU A 110 -4.97 -13.46 -11.75
CA LEU A 110 -4.61 -14.69 -11.03
C LEU A 110 -3.39 -14.49 -10.14
N PHE A 111 -2.35 -13.83 -10.66
CA PHE A 111 -1.16 -13.46 -9.90
C PHE A 111 -1.54 -12.67 -8.64
N THR A 112 -2.31 -11.60 -8.81
CA THR A 112 -2.76 -10.74 -7.71
C THR A 112 -3.57 -11.52 -6.67
N LEU A 113 -4.49 -12.37 -7.12
CA LEU A 113 -5.36 -13.17 -6.25
C LEU A 113 -4.59 -14.14 -5.34
N VAL A 114 -3.46 -14.64 -5.79
CA VAL A 114 -2.64 -15.60 -5.03
C VAL A 114 -1.51 -14.91 -4.29
N GLN A 115 -0.73 -14.08 -5.00
CA GLN A 115 0.49 -13.48 -4.46
C GLN A 115 0.19 -12.46 -3.36
N VAL A 116 -0.81 -11.58 -3.53
CA VAL A 116 -1.11 -10.54 -2.53
C VAL A 116 -1.54 -11.13 -1.19
N PRO A 117 -2.50 -12.08 -1.11
CA PRO A 117 -2.84 -12.72 0.17
C PRO A 117 -1.66 -13.43 0.83
N VAL A 118 -0.84 -14.16 0.06
CA VAL A 118 0.34 -14.86 0.59
C VAL A 118 1.34 -13.87 1.18
N MET A 119 1.68 -12.83 0.43
CA MET A 119 2.61 -11.80 0.86
C MET A 119 2.14 -11.05 2.11
N LEU A 120 0.87 -10.63 2.14
CA LEU A 120 0.31 -9.91 3.28
C LEU A 120 0.15 -10.80 4.51
N PHE A 121 -0.17 -12.08 4.33
CA PHE A 121 -0.18 -13.05 5.40
C PHE A 121 1.21 -13.21 6.03
N LEU A 122 2.26 -13.39 5.22
CA LEU A 122 3.64 -13.47 5.70
C LEU A 122 4.06 -12.18 6.40
N ALA A 123 3.72 -11.02 5.83
CA ALA A 123 3.99 -9.72 6.43
C ALA A 123 3.32 -9.55 7.80
N ALA A 124 2.07 -9.98 7.93
CA ALA A 124 1.33 -9.93 9.21
C ALA A 124 1.94 -10.88 10.26
N VAL A 125 2.31 -12.10 9.86
CA VAL A 125 2.98 -13.06 10.75
C VAL A 125 4.31 -12.49 11.24
N LEU A 126 5.12 -11.91 10.36
CA LEU A 126 6.40 -11.29 10.72
C LEU A 126 6.20 -10.07 11.62
N ALA A 127 5.21 -9.22 11.34
CA ALA A 127 4.90 -8.06 12.18
C ALA A 127 4.49 -8.47 13.60
N LEU A 128 3.62 -9.48 13.71
CA LEU A 128 3.18 -10.03 15.00
C LEU A 128 4.34 -10.69 15.77
N ALA A 129 5.24 -11.38 15.06
CA ALA A 129 6.42 -11.98 15.67
C ALA A 129 7.40 -10.91 16.21
N ILE A 130 7.63 -9.85 15.44
CA ILE A 130 8.51 -8.74 15.85
C ILE A 130 7.87 -7.91 16.98
N ASP A 131 6.54 -7.77 16.99
CA ASP A 131 5.81 -7.08 18.06
C ASP A 131 5.73 -7.90 19.37
N SER A 132 6.13 -9.16 19.34
CA SER A 132 6.19 -10.00 20.55
C SER A 132 7.27 -9.49 21.48
N MET A 133 6.91 -9.21 22.75
CA MET A 133 7.86 -8.73 23.79
C MET A 133 8.96 -9.76 24.12
N LYS A 134 8.85 -10.99 23.63
CA LYS A 134 9.80 -12.08 23.88
C LYS A 134 10.95 -12.15 22.89
N LEU A 135 10.88 -11.43 21.78
CA LEU A 135 11.90 -11.52 20.74
C LEU A 135 13.11 -10.64 21.08
N HIS A 136 14.25 -11.28 21.32
CA HIS A 136 15.53 -10.58 21.47
C HIS A 136 16.07 -10.17 20.10
N GLY A 137 16.61 -8.96 19.99
CA GLY A 137 17.18 -8.48 18.72
C GLY A 137 16.17 -7.97 17.69
N MET A 138 14.98 -7.52 18.10
CA MET A 138 13.92 -7.01 17.23
C MET A 138 14.39 -6.02 16.17
N LYS A 139 15.34 -5.13 16.51
CA LYS A 139 15.89 -4.16 15.55
C LYS A 139 16.59 -4.85 14.38
N PHE A 140 17.38 -5.87 14.68
CA PHE A 140 18.10 -6.65 13.66
C PHE A 140 17.11 -7.36 12.72
N PHE A 141 16.15 -8.10 13.27
CA PHE A 141 15.14 -8.80 12.46
C PHE A 141 14.32 -7.84 11.59
N ARG A 142 13.95 -6.68 12.11
CA ARG A 142 13.22 -5.66 11.35
C ARG A 142 14.02 -5.13 10.17
N ILE A 143 15.31 -4.82 10.39
CA ILE A 143 16.19 -4.32 9.32
C ILE A 143 16.41 -5.41 8.28
N THR A 144 16.75 -6.63 8.69
CA THR A 144 17.04 -7.74 7.77
C THR A 144 15.82 -8.13 6.93
N THR A 145 14.63 -8.12 7.52
CA THR A 145 13.39 -8.43 6.77
C THR A 145 13.02 -7.31 5.80
N PHE A 146 13.35 -6.07 6.12
CA PHE A 146 13.10 -4.92 5.24
C PHE A 146 14.14 -4.78 4.11
N LEU A 147 15.36 -5.31 4.31
CA LEU A 147 16.49 -5.14 3.39
C LEU A 147 16.18 -5.52 1.93
N PRO A 148 15.43 -6.60 1.64
CA PRO A 148 15.04 -6.93 0.27
C PRO A 148 14.35 -5.79 -0.49
N TYR A 149 13.47 -5.06 0.17
CA TYR A 149 12.78 -3.92 -0.43
C TYR A 149 13.73 -2.77 -0.83
N ALA A 150 14.87 -2.64 -0.15
CA ALA A 150 15.88 -1.63 -0.49
C ALA A 150 16.73 -2.00 -1.70
N VAL A 151 16.66 -3.25 -2.16
CA VAL A 151 17.37 -3.72 -3.37
C VAL A 151 16.58 -3.25 -4.62
N PRO A 152 17.23 -2.62 -5.62
CA PRO A 152 16.54 -2.27 -6.85
C PRO A 152 15.91 -3.49 -7.54
N ALA A 153 14.66 -3.40 -8.01
CA ALA A 153 13.90 -4.50 -8.59
C ALA A 153 14.63 -5.22 -9.75
N VAL A 154 15.42 -4.50 -10.53
CA VAL A 154 16.27 -5.08 -11.58
C VAL A 154 17.30 -6.03 -10.98
N VAL A 155 17.96 -5.63 -9.91
CA VAL A 155 19.01 -6.41 -9.26
C VAL A 155 18.44 -7.65 -8.58
N SER A 156 17.32 -7.50 -7.86
CA SER A 156 16.64 -8.63 -7.22
C SER A 156 16.17 -9.65 -8.26
N THR A 157 15.62 -9.20 -9.39
CA THR A 157 15.20 -10.10 -10.47
C THR A 157 16.38 -10.84 -11.09
N LEU A 158 17.52 -10.19 -11.29
CA LEU A 158 18.75 -10.84 -11.78
C LEU A 158 19.28 -11.88 -10.79
N ILE A 159 19.29 -11.58 -9.50
CA ILE A 159 19.70 -12.52 -8.44
C ILE A 159 18.79 -13.75 -8.47
N TRP A 160 17.48 -13.56 -8.45
CA TRP A 160 16.54 -14.67 -8.48
C TRP A 160 16.56 -15.44 -9.79
N GLY A 161 16.74 -14.76 -10.93
CA GLY A 161 16.92 -15.41 -12.24
C GLY A 161 18.13 -16.34 -12.26
N PHE A 162 19.24 -15.93 -11.62
CA PHE A 162 20.40 -16.80 -11.42
C PHE A 162 20.08 -17.97 -10.49
N VAL A 163 19.43 -17.71 -9.34
CA VAL A 163 19.03 -18.75 -8.38
C VAL A 163 18.13 -19.81 -9.02
N TYR A 164 17.23 -19.39 -9.93
CA TYR A 164 16.30 -20.28 -10.64
C TYR A 164 16.93 -21.04 -11.81
N GLY A 165 18.14 -20.71 -12.23
CA GLY A 165 18.81 -21.36 -13.34
C GLY A 165 18.90 -22.88 -13.15
N SER A 166 18.36 -23.65 -14.12
CA SER A 166 18.30 -25.11 -14.05
C SER A 166 19.65 -25.81 -14.17
N LYS A 167 20.65 -25.14 -14.77
CA LYS A 167 22.03 -25.63 -14.94
C LYS A 167 23.00 -24.94 -13.98
N TYR A 168 22.80 -23.69 -13.68
CA TYR A 168 23.65 -22.87 -12.85
C TYR A 168 22.79 -22.23 -11.77
N GLY A 169 23.29 -22.05 -10.58
CA GLY A 169 22.53 -21.50 -9.46
C GLY A 169 21.98 -22.56 -8.52
N LEU A 170 21.13 -22.15 -7.59
CA LEU A 170 20.64 -23.02 -6.52
C LEU A 170 19.82 -24.20 -7.08
N VAL A 171 18.89 -23.91 -8.00
CA VAL A 171 18.03 -24.96 -8.60
C VAL A 171 18.88 -25.96 -9.39
N GLY A 172 19.87 -25.50 -10.15
CA GLY A 172 20.82 -26.37 -10.85
C GLY A 172 21.62 -27.25 -9.88
N SER A 173 22.09 -26.71 -8.77
CA SER A 173 22.79 -27.48 -7.73
C SER A 173 21.88 -28.54 -7.07
N VAL A 174 20.63 -28.20 -6.79
CA VAL A 174 19.63 -29.14 -6.26
C VAL A 174 19.34 -30.24 -7.30
N ASN A 175 19.16 -29.87 -8.56
CA ASN A 175 18.95 -30.83 -9.66
C ASN A 175 20.09 -31.83 -9.77
N SER A 176 21.34 -31.34 -9.70
CA SER A 176 22.53 -32.23 -9.78
C SER A 176 22.65 -33.13 -8.57
N LEU A 177 22.30 -32.66 -7.37
CA LEU A 177 22.37 -33.43 -6.12
C LEU A 177 21.28 -34.52 -6.04
N LEU A 178 20.06 -34.19 -6.48
CA LEU A 178 18.91 -35.09 -6.37
C LEU A 178 18.60 -35.88 -7.63
N GLY A 179 19.36 -35.67 -8.73
CA GLY A 179 19.11 -36.30 -10.02
C GLY A 179 17.80 -35.85 -10.67
N THR A 180 17.29 -34.65 -10.31
CA THR A 180 16.04 -34.09 -10.82
C THR A 180 16.28 -33.13 -11.99
N GLN A 181 15.22 -32.78 -12.72
CA GLN A 181 15.27 -31.78 -13.81
C GLN A 181 14.20 -30.70 -13.59
N TRP A 182 14.22 -30.09 -12.42
CA TRP A 182 13.29 -28.99 -12.14
C TRP A 182 13.67 -27.78 -12.96
N ASP A 183 12.68 -27.25 -13.67
CA ASP A 183 12.80 -26.01 -14.44
C ASP A 183 11.75 -25.01 -13.92
N VAL A 184 12.24 -23.97 -13.25
CA VAL A 184 11.41 -22.89 -12.69
C VAL A 184 10.84 -22.00 -13.79
N PHE A 185 11.48 -21.98 -14.97
CA PHE A 185 10.99 -21.24 -16.15
C PHE A 185 9.92 -21.98 -16.94
N ASN A 186 9.51 -23.17 -16.49
CA ASN A 186 8.36 -23.87 -17.04
C ASN A 186 7.07 -23.04 -16.90
N PRO A 187 6.19 -22.97 -17.94
CA PRO A 187 4.96 -22.18 -17.93
C PRO A 187 4.06 -22.40 -16.71
N ARG A 188 4.07 -23.62 -16.13
CA ARG A 188 3.21 -23.97 -14.99
C ARG A 188 3.69 -23.35 -13.66
N VAL A 189 4.98 -23.08 -13.53
CA VAL A 189 5.62 -22.65 -12.28
C VAL A 189 6.06 -21.18 -12.35
N LEU A 190 6.31 -20.69 -13.55
CA LEU A 190 6.87 -19.37 -13.81
C LEU A 190 6.13 -18.21 -13.11
N LEU A 191 4.80 -18.23 -13.15
CA LEU A 191 3.99 -17.19 -12.48
C LEU A 191 4.20 -17.21 -10.97
N ALA A 192 4.34 -18.40 -10.37
CA ALA A 192 4.65 -18.55 -8.94
C ALA A 192 6.09 -18.10 -8.62
N ALA A 193 7.04 -18.34 -9.53
CA ALA A 193 8.40 -17.86 -9.39
C ALA A 193 8.50 -16.33 -9.39
N ILE A 194 7.78 -15.66 -10.29
CA ILE A 194 7.65 -14.19 -10.29
C ILE A 194 6.98 -13.73 -8.99
N GLY A 195 5.94 -14.44 -8.54
CA GLY A 195 5.27 -14.19 -7.27
C GLY A 195 6.19 -14.31 -6.05
N ASN A 196 7.13 -15.25 -6.09
CA ASN A 196 8.14 -15.39 -5.04
C ASN A 196 9.10 -14.17 -5.00
N ILE A 197 9.54 -13.67 -6.16
CA ILE A 197 10.39 -12.47 -6.24
C ILE A 197 9.68 -11.29 -5.59
N ASN A 198 8.44 -11.02 -6.00
CA ASN A 198 7.63 -9.94 -5.45
C ASN A 198 7.33 -10.12 -3.95
N THR A 199 7.05 -11.35 -3.52
CA THR A 199 6.82 -11.65 -2.10
C THR A 199 8.09 -11.38 -1.29
N TRP A 200 9.25 -11.80 -1.76
CA TRP A 200 10.51 -11.54 -1.11
C TRP A 200 10.83 -10.05 -1.02
N GLU A 201 10.60 -9.28 -2.08
CA GLU A 201 10.82 -7.83 -2.10
C GLU A 201 9.88 -7.08 -1.15
N TYR A 202 8.56 -7.33 -1.22
CA TYR A 202 7.56 -6.46 -0.60
C TYR A 202 7.05 -6.93 0.76
N THR A 203 7.34 -8.17 1.19
CA THR A 203 6.88 -8.67 2.50
C THR A 203 7.41 -7.81 3.64
N GLY A 204 8.70 -7.44 3.61
CA GLY A 204 9.31 -6.61 4.66
C GLY A 204 8.76 -5.20 4.72
N TYR A 205 8.45 -4.59 3.57
CA TYR A 205 7.79 -3.30 3.50
C TYR A 205 6.39 -3.34 4.13
N ASN A 206 5.57 -4.31 3.75
CA ASN A 206 4.23 -4.49 4.31
C ASN A 206 4.29 -4.86 5.81
N MET A 207 5.27 -5.66 6.23
CA MET A 207 5.54 -5.95 7.63
C MET A 207 5.78 -4.69 8.45
N LEU A 208 6.56 -3.72 7.94
CA LEU A 208 6.78 -2.46 8.64
C LEU A 208 5.50 -1.62 8.79
N ILE A 209 4.62 -1.63 7.78
CA ILE A 209 3.31 -0.94 7.88
C ILE A 209 2.48 -1.57 9.00
N PHE A 210 2.40 -2.90 9.05
CA PHE A 210 1.67 -3.61 10.10
C PHE A 210 2.31 -3.41 11.48
N TYR A 211 3.61 -3.52 11.57
CA TYR A 211 4.34 -3.25 12.81
C TYR A 211 4.11 -1.83 13.33
N SER A 212 4.09 -0.84 12.45
CA SER A 212 3.81 0.55 12.82
C SER A 212 2.39 0.71 13.39
N ALA A 213 1.41 0.02 12.83
CA ALA A 213 0.04 0.01 13.38
C ALA A 213 -0.01 -0.65 14.76
N LEU A 214 0.70 -1.77 14.97
CA LEU A 214 0.77 -2.44 16.27
C LEU A 214 1.48 -1.59 17.31
N SER A 215 2.51 -0.83 16.93
CA SER A 215 3.29 0.01 17.86
C SER A 215 2.51 1.18 18.46
N VAL A 216 1.33 1.51 17.92
CA VAL A 216 0.43 2.53 18.48
C VAL A 216 -0.37 2.00 19.67
N ILE A 217 -0.51 0.69 19.81
CA ILE A 217 -1.26 0.05 20.90
C ILE A 217 -0.49 0.26 22.22
N PRO A 218 -1.11 0.88 23.26
CA PRO A 218 -0.44 1.07 24.54
C PRO A 218 -0.07 -0.25 25.21
N HIS A 219 1.15 -0.37 25.72
CA HIS A 219 1.60 -1.58 26.42
C HIS A 219 0.74 -1.94 27.64
N SER A 220 0.15 -0.95 28.30
CA SER A 220 -0.77 -1.14 29.42
C SER A 220 -1.98 -1.98 29.05
N LEU A 221 -2.42 -1.97 27.78
CA LEU A 221 -3.52 -2.83 27.33
C LEU A 221 -3.12 -4.30 27.30
N TYR A 222 -1.88 -4.61 26.93
CA TYR A 222 -1.35 -5.97 26.95
C TYR A 222 -1.15 -6.48 28.39
N GLU A 223 -0.66 -5.61 29.28
CA GLU A 223 -0.49 -5.91 30.70
C GLU A 223 -1.81 -6.19 31.39
N ALA A 224 -2.85 -5.36 31.15
CA ALA A 224 -4.19 -5.59 31.67
C ALA A 224 -4.78 -6.91 31.17
N ALA A 225 -4.66 -7.19 29.87
CA ALA A 225 -5.12 -8.47 29.31
C ALA A 225 -4.38 -9.68 29.90
N ALA A 226 -3.09 -9.54 30.20
CA ALA A 226 -2.31 -10.60 30.85
C ALA A 226 -2.74 -10.83 32.32
N ILE A 227 -3.06 -9.75 33.05
CA ILE A 227 -3.61 -9.83 34.43
C ILE A 227 -4.97 -10.53 34.41
N ASP A 228 -5.80 -10.27 33.38
CA ASP A 228 -7.10 -10.93 33.17
C ASP A 228 -6.95 -12.41 32.71
N GLY A 229 -5.73 -12.92 32.60
CA GLY A 229 -5.44 -14.30 32.21
C GLY A 229 -5.55 -14.60 30.71
N ALA A 230 -5.52 -13.56 29.87
CA ALA A 230 -5.55 -13.76 28.42
C ALA A 230 -4.24 -14.42 27.92
N SER A 231 -4.38 -15.48 27.13
CA SER A 231 -3.23 -16.08 26.41
C SER A 231 -2.75 -15.14 25.28
N GLU A 232 -1.49 -15.33 24.84
CA GLU A 232 -0.94 -14.55 23.71
C GLU A 232 -1.81 -14.67 22.44
N TRP A 233 -2.36 -15.85 22.17
CA TRP A 233 -3.26 -16.07 21.05
C TRP A 233 -4.56 -15.24 21.18
N GLN A 234 -5.07 -15.10 22.41
CA GLN A 234 -6.24 -14.24 22.65
C GLN A 234 -5.92 -12.76 22.43
N ILE A 235 -4.72 -12.31 22.86
CA ILE A 235 -4.23 -10.95 22.62
C ILE A 235 -4.09 -10.70 21.12
N ILE A 236 -3.47 -11.64 20.38
CA ILE A 236 -3.34 -11.53 18.92
C ILE A 236 -4.72 -11.41 18.26
N ARG A 237 -5.63 -12.33 18.58
CA ARG A 237 -6.93 -12.42 17.90
C ARG A 237 -7.89 -11.29 18.27
N LYS A 238 -7.88 -10.85 19.53
CA LYS A 238 -8.88 -9.90 20.05
C LYS A 238 -8.39 -8.45 20.07
N ILE A 239 -7.08 -8.20 20.11
CA ILE A 239 -6.47 -6.87 20.19
C ILE A 239 -5.69 -6.57 18.91
N LYS A 240 -4.65 -7.37 18.59
CA LYS A 240 -3.71 -7.04 17.50
C LYS A 240 -4.34 -7.17 16.11
N LEU A 241 -5.01 -8.26 15.79
CA LEU A 241 -5.62 -8.46 14.47
C LEU A 241 -6.74 -7.46 14.13
N PRO A 242 -7.63 -7.09 15.07
CA PRO A 242 -8.60 -6.02 14.80
C PRO A 242 -7.95 -4.68 14.50
N GLU A 243 -6.87 -4.33 15.19
CA GLU A 243 -6.12 -3.08 14.95
C GLU A 243 -5.45 -3.05 13.58
N LEU A 244 -5.00 -4.19 13.07
CA LEU A 244 -4.41 -4.28 11.73
C LEU A 244 -5.39 -4.06 10.58
N ARG A 245 -6.71 -4.04 10.81
CA ARG A 245 -7.71 -3.93 9.72
C ARG A 245 -7.53 -2.68 8.87
N GLY A 246 -7.24 -1.54 9.49
CA GLY A 246 -7.02 -0.28 8.78
C GLY A 246 -5.80 -0.33 7.88
N SER A 247 -4.66 -0.78 8.40
CA SER A 247 -3.41 -0.91 7.65
C SER A 247 -3.50 -2.02 6.59
N LEU A 248 -4.20 -3.12 6.88
CA LEU A 248 -4.46 -4.19 5.92
C LEU A 248 -5.22 -3.67 4.69
N ALA A 249 -6.25 -2.83 4.90
CA ALA A 249 -7.00 -2.24 3.79
C ALA A 249 -6.10 -1.41 2.87
N ILE A 250 -5.25 -0.58 3.44
CA ILE A 250 -4.30 0.26 2.69
C ILE A 250 -3.30 -0.61 1.94
N THR A 251 -2.69 -1.61 2.61
CA THR A 251 -1.69 -2.49 1.97
C THR A 251 -2.30 -3.34 0.86
N VAL A 252 -3.53 -3.84 1.02
CA VAL A 252 -4.25 -4.55 -0.04
C VAL A 252 -4.43 -3.68 -1.28
N ILE A 253 -4.87 -2.43 -1.12
CA ILE A 253 -5.07 -1.50 -2.24
C ILE A 253 -3.75 -1.23 -2.97
N PHE A 254 -2.67 -0.90 -2.24
CA PHE A 254 -1.36 -0.65 -2.85
C PHE A 254 -0.78 -1.91 -3.51
N SER A 255 -0.96 -3.09 -2.90
CA SER A 255 -0.50 -4.35 -3.47
C SER A 255 -1.24 -4.72 -4.75
N ILE A 256 -2.56 -4.48 -4.82
CA ILE A 256 -3.34 -4.68 -6.04
C ILE A 256 -2.84 -3.73 -7.14
N ILE A 257 -2.69 -2.44 -6.84
CA ILE A 257 -2.18 -1.47 -7.81
C ILE A 257 -0.80 -1.89 -8.31
N GLY A 258 0.12 -2.26 -7.41
CA GLY A 258 1.47 -2.73 -7.75
C GLY A 258 1.46 -4.00 -8.60
N SER A 259 0.59 -4.98 -8.30
CA SER A 259 0.45 -6.20 -9.09
C SER A 259 -0.01 -5.92 -10.52
N PHE A 260 -0.95 -5.00 -10.73
CA PHE A 260 -1.35 -4.59 -12.07
C PHE A 260 -0.31 -3.76 -12.81
N GLN A 261 0.72 -3.27 -12.12
CA GLN A 261 1.90 -2.60 -12.70
C GLN A 261 3.06 -3.55 -12.98
N LEU A 262 2.88 -4.86 -12.81
CA LEU A 262 3.91 -5.88 -13.04
C LEU A 262 4.51 -5.77 -14.45
N PHE A 263 5.80 -5.44 -14.52
CA PHE A 263 6.54 -5.23 -15.76
C PHE A 263 8.02 -5.66 -15.65
N ASN A 264 8.72 -5.20 -14.61
CA ASN A 264 10.18 -5.34 -14.51
C ASN A 264 10.59 -6.81 -14.43
N GLU A 265 10.01 -7.58 -13.51
CA GLU A 265 10.40 -8.96 -13.23
C GLU A 265 10.21 -9.85 -14.45
N PRO A 266 9.02 -9.91 -15.09
CA PRO A 266 8.86 -10.74 -16.28
C PRO A 266 9.67 -10.22 -17.47
N SER A 267 9.85 -8.92 -17.64
CA SER A 267 10.62 -8.35 -18.75
C SER A 267 12.10 -8.69 -18.65
N ILE A 268 12.68 -8.63 -17.45
CA ILE A 268 14.09 -8.97 -17.22
C ILE A 268 14.31 -10.48 -17.39
N LEU A 269 13.43 -11.30 -16.80
CA LEU A 269 13.52 -12.76 -16.93
C LEU A 269 13.35 -13.21 -18.39
N GLN A 270 12.51 -12.55 -19.19
CA GLN A 270 12.34 -12.81 -20.61
C GLN A 270 13.68 -12.68 -21.36
N ASN A 271 14.42 -11.61 -21.08
CA ASN A 271 15.70 -11.33 -21.74
C ASN A 271 16.86 -12.16 -21.18
N MET A 272 16.77 -12.59 -19.92
CA MET A 272 17.84 -13.32 -19.23
C MET A 272 17.89 -14.79 -19.66
N VAL A 273 16.75 -15.41 -19.95
CA VAL A 273 16.66 -16.83 -20.30
C VAL A 273 15.97 -16.98 -21.67
N PRO A 274 16.73 -17.01 -22.76
CA PRO A 274 16.18 -17.19 -24.10
C PRO A 274 15.33 -18.47 -24.21
N GLY A 275 14.16 -18.39 -24.82
CA GLY A 275 13.27 -19.53 -25.02
C GLY A 275 12.40 -19.89 -23.82
N ASN A 276 12.36 -19.04 -22.78
CA ASN A 276 11.41 -19.19 -21.68
C ASN A 276 9.95 -18.93 -22.13
N ALA A 277 9.00 -19.21 -21.26
CA ALA A 277 7.58 -19.06 -21.55
C ALA A 277 7.03 -17.62 -21.44
N ILE A 278 7.90 -16.62 -21.22
CA ILE A 278 7.49 -15.22 -21.12
C ILE A 278 7.39 -14.62 -22.52
N THR A 279 6.18 -14.35 -22.96
CA THR A 279 5.91 -13.67 -24.23
C THR A 279 5.91 -12.14 -24.04
N THR A 280 5.97 -11.40 -25.15
CA THR A 280 5.96 -9.93 -25.13
C THR A 280 4.63 -9.33 -24.64
N ASP A 281 3.58 -10.16 -24.60
CA ASP A 281 2.24 -9.88 -24.07
C ASP A 281 1.98 -10.59 -22.73
N TYR A 282 3.03 -10.99 -22.02
CA TYR A 282 2.90 -11.76 -20.77
C TYR A 282 2.12 -11.00 -19.69
N THR A 283 2.35 -9.69 -19.58
CA THR A 283 1.55 -8.78 -18.76
C THR A 283 0.98 -7.65 -19.62
N PRO A 284 -0.11 -6.99 -19.19
CA PRO A 284 -0.68 -5.88 -19.95
C PRO A 284 0.33 -4.74 -20.18
N ASN A 285 1.20 -4.49 -19.20
CA ASN A 285 2.23 -3.45 -19.33
C ASN A 285 3.33 -3.83 -20.32
N MET A 286 3.75 -5.09 -20.35
CA MET A 286 4.67 -5.58 -21.39
C MET A 286 4.05 -5.48 -22.78
N TYR A 287 2.76 -5.80 -22.89
CA TYR A 287 2.03 -5.70 -24.15
C TYR A 287 1.94 -4.25 -24.62
N ALA A 288 1.54 -3.32 -23.72
CA ALA A 288 1.52 -1.89 -24.02
C ALA A 288 2.90 -1.36 -24.46
N TYR A 289 3.96 -1.77 -23.75
CA TYR A 289 5.34 -1.41 -24.08
C TYR A 289 5.74 -1.90 -25.47
N THR A 290 5.50 -3.18 -25.75
CA THR A 290 5.83 -3.78 -27.06
C THR A 290 5.07 -3.11 -28.20
N LEU A 291 3.77 -2.85 -28.02
CA LEU A 291 2.96 -2.15 -29.02
C LEU A 291 3.48 -0.72 -29.27
N SER A 292 3.89 0.00 -28.22
CA SER A 292 4.36 1.38 -28.35
C SER A 292 5.74 1.49 -29.01
N PHE A 293 6.70 0.69 -28.55
CA PHE A 293 8.12 0.88 -28.86
C PHE A 293 8.63 -0.04 -29.97
N THR A 294 8.06 -1.24 -30.08
CA THR A 294 8.49 -2.21 -31.10
C THR A 294 7.45 -2.33 -32.22
N GLY A 295 6.17 -2.34 -31.86
CA GLY A 295 5.08 -2.52 -32.82
C GLY A 295 4.63 -1.26 -33.56
N ASN A 296 5.18 -0.10 -33.20
CA ASN A 296 4.83 1.22 -33.77
C ASN A 296 3.28 1.49 -33.75
N GLN A 297 2.60 1.02 -32.68
CA GLN A 297 1.15 1.16 -32.48
C GLN A 297 0.86 1.98 -31.20
N SER A 298 1.51 3.11 -31.03
CA SER A 298 1.41 3.95 -29.82
C SER A 298 -0.01 4.39 -29.51
N THR A 299 -0.84 4.62 -30.51
CA THR A 299 -2.24 5.00 -30.34
C THR A 299 -3.11 3.87 -29.77
N TYR A 300 -2.87 2.64 -30.20
CA TYR A 300 -3.53 1.46 -29.64
C TYR A 300 -3.02 1.14 -28.23
N ALA A 301 -1.73 1.24 -28.01
CA ALA A 301 -1.12 1.08 -26.68
C ALA A 301 -1.66 2.12 -25.68
N ALA A 302 -1.90 3.35 -26.13
CA ALA A 302 -2.53 4.37 -25.28
C ALA A 302 -3.95 3.96 -24.86
N ALA A 303 -4.77 3.43 -25.77
CA ALA A 303 -6.11 2.93 -25.43
C ALA A 303 -6.04 1.77 -24.43
N LEU A 304 -5.07 0.84 -24.61
CA LEU A 304 -4.81 -0.26 -23.70
C LEU A 304 -4.44 0.25 -22.31
N ALA A 305 -3.51 1.21 -22.21
CA ALA A 305 -3.09 1.78 -20.93
C ALA A 305 -4.25 2.49 -20.20
N ILE A 306 -5.12 3.20 -20.92
CA ILE A 306 -6.32 3.85 -20.33
C ILE A 306 -7.30 2.80 -19.78
N VAL A 307 -7.55 1.73 -20.53
CA VAL A 307 -8.45 0.65 -20.05
C VAL A 307 -7.84 -0.05 -18.84
N MET A 308 -6.53 -0.32 -18.84
CA MET A 308 -5.84 -0.88 -17.68
C MET A 308 -5.94 0.03 -16.45
N ALA A 309 -5.74 1.33 -16.62
CA ALA A 309 -5.91 2.29 -15.53
C ALA A 309 -7.35 2.28 -14.99
N ALA A 310 -8.35 2.21 -15.87
CA ALA A 310 -9.76 2.14 -15.48
C ALA A 310 -10.08 0.83 -14.71
N ILE A 311 -9.58 -0.32 -15.17
CA ILE A 311 -9.74 -1.62 -14.51
C ILE A 311 -9.12 -1.58 -13.10
N THR A 312 -7.86 -1.14 -13.02
CA THR A 312 -7.12 -1.05 -11.74
C THR A 312 -7.83 -0.11 -10.76
N MET A 313 -8.29 1.04 -11.24
CA MET A 313 -9.04 2.01 -10.44
C MET A 313 -10.36 1.43 -9.94
N ALA A 314 -11.12 0.74 -10.80
CA ALA A 314 -12.38 0.11 -10.42
C ALA A 314 -12.19 -0.96 -9.34
N ILE A 315 -11.16 -1.81 -9.47
CA ILE A 315 -10.83 -2.84 -8.46
C ILE A 315 -10.41 -2.18 -7.15
N ALA A 316 -9.48 -1.23 -7.18
CA ALA A 316 -8.99 -0.54 -5.98
C ALA A 316 -10.12 0.19 -5.25
N TYR A 317 -11.00 0.88 -5.99
CA TYR A 317 -12.15 1.60 -5.43
C TYR A 317 -13.18 0.64 -4.79
N THR A 318 -13.45 -0.49 -5.42
CA THR A 318 -14.36 -1.52 -4.89
C THR A 318 -13.84 -2.08 -3.57
N VAL A 319 -12.54 -2.38 -3.49
CA VAL A 319 -11.88 -2.85 -2.26
C VAL A 319 -11.93 -1.77 -1.18
N GLN A 320 -11.68 -0.52 -1.52
CA GLN A 320 -11.73 0.60 -0.58
C GLN A 320 -13.13 0.80 0.03
N ILE A 321 -14.18 0.78 -0.78
CA ILE A 321 -15.56 0.91 -0.26
C ILE A 321 -15.91 -0.27 0.65
N SER A 322 -15.53 -1.49 0.26
CA SER A 322 -15.79 -2.68 1.06
C SER A 322 -15.10 -2.60 2.42
N SER A 323 -13.87 -2.10 2.45
CA SER A 323 -13.12 -1.89 3.69
C SER A 323 -13.75 -0.84 4.60
N LEU A 324 -14.14 0.32 4.05
CA LEU A 324 -14.80 1.39 4.82
C LEU A 324 -16.10 0.92 5.47
N LYS A 325 -16.92 0.14 4.76
CA LYS A 325 -18.17 -0.42 5.31
C LYS A 325 -17.91 -1.38 6.48
N ASN A 326 -16.80 -2.10 6.47
CA ASN A 326 -16.43 -3.02 7.54
C ASN A 326 -15.82 -2.34 8.77
N THR A 327 -15.27 -1.13 8.61
CA THR A 327 -14.69 -0.33 9.70
C THR A 327 -15.76 0.49 10.43
N MET A 328 -16.89 0.78 9.77
CA MET A 328 -18.02 1.53 10.36
C MET A 328 -19.07 0.63 11.06
N LYS A 329 -18.92 -0.68 11.02
CA LYS A 329 -19.72 -1.66 11.78
C LYS A 329 -18.96 -2.14 13.02
#